data_2211d369366f902bfce26e5ca0063646
#
_entry.id   2211d369366f902bfce26e5ca0063646
#
_cell.length_a   1.000
_cell.length_b   1.000
_cell.length_c   1.000
_cell.angle_alpha   90.00
_cell.angle_beta   90.00
_cell.angle_gamma   90.00
#
_symmetry.space_group_name_H-M   'P 1'
#
loop_
_entity.id
_entity.type
_entity.pdbx_description
1 polymer ?
#
loop_
_entity_poly.entity_id
_entity_poly.type
_entity_poly.pdbx_seq_one_letter_code
_entity_poly.pdbx_strand_id
1 'polypeptide(L)'
;MEERKLKEIEHSKKRREILQGFERIADTHAADQVEDLESLIKDKEKFNYYFSNMKYYSITISSEKYKHDWLERICNHSDIRVLDFACGNGENGIYAASLGANVDGIDISPEGVNNANENAKKFEVSDNCKFIEMDGENMTYEDNHFDYAIEYGALHHVDLEKALKELSRVLKPNGKMLCIEALRHNPLIHAYRKRTPHLRTEWEVEHILGIESLKTMKKYFHEVNPKFFHLFSLVLVPFRKTFIFPILYPILNFLDKLFLSNKFIGKYGWIMSVELSKPRK
;
A
#
# COMPACT_ATOMS: atom_id res chain seq x y z
N MET A 1 0.63 -17.31 18.39
CA MET A 1 0.95 -16.44 17.22
C MET A 1 2.36 -16.78 16.75
N GLU A 2 2.61 -16.87 15.45
CA GLU A 2 3.94 -17.14 14.89
C GLU A 2 4.93 -16.02 15.26
N GLU A 3 6.20 -16.35 15.55
CA GLU A 3 7.25 -15.37 15.94
C GLU A 3 7.42 -14.26 14.89
N ARG A 4 7.31 -14.60 13.61
CA ARG A 4 7.32 -13.64 12.50
C ARG A 4 6.27 -12.53 12.67
N LYS A 5 5.02 -12.93 12.97
CA LYS A 5 3.89 -11.99 13.13
C LYS A 5 4.10 -11.07 14.34
N LEU A 6 4.70 -11.56 15.41
CA LEU A 6 5.06 -10.72 16.55
C LEU A 6 6.11 -9.67 16.18
N LYS A 7 7.13 -10.04 15.38
CA LYS A 7 8.13 -9.08 14.88
C LYS A 7 7.53 -8.02 13.97
N GLU A 8 6.55 -8.40 13.12
CA GLU A 8 5.85 -7.43 12.27
C GLU A 8 5.01 -6.45 13.09
N ILE A 9 4.29 -6.93 14.12
CA ILE A 9 3.55 -6.07 15.06
C ILE A 9 4.49 -5.08 15.76
N GLU A 10 5.60 -5.57 16.30
CA GLU A 10 6.59 -4.73 17.00
C GLU A 10 7.21 -3.70 16.06
N HIS A 11 7.57 -4.10 14.84
CA HIS A 11 8.09 -3.19 13.83
C HIS A 11 7.07 -2.11 13.45
N SER A 12 5.82 -2.50 13.25
CA SER A 12 4.70 -1.60 12.97
C SER A 12 4.49 -0.58 14.09
N LYS A 13 4.50 -1.04 15.34
CA LYS A 13 4.42 -0.19 16.53
C LYS A 13 5.56 0.82 16.58
N LYS A 14 6.80 0.36 16.50
CA LYS A 14 7.98 1.23 16.49
C LYS A 14 7.92 2.28 15.39
N ARG A 15 7.49 1.89 14.18
CA ARG A 15 7.31 2.81 13.06
C ARG A 15 6.29 3.91 13.37
N ARG A 16 5.17 3.57 14.01
CA ARG A 16 4.13 4.54 14.40
C ARG A 16 4.61 5.46 15.52
N GLU A 17 5.34 4.95 16.51
CA GLU A 17 5.95 5.76 17.56
C GLU A 17 6.92 6.81 16.99
N ILE A 18 7.75 6.42 16.01
CA ILE A 18 8.67 7.35 15.33
C ILE A 18 7.89 8.41 14.54
N LEU A 19 6.77 8.02 13.94
CA LEU A 19 5.92 8.92 13.13
C LEU A 19 4.85 9.66 13.95
N GLN A 20 4.83 9.50 15.28
CA GLN A 20 3.87 10.17 16.15
C GLN A 20 3.97 11.70 15.95
N GLY A 21 2.85 12.34 15.59
CA GLY A 21 2.80 13.76 15.21
C GLY A 21 2.96 14.02 13.71
N PHE A 22 3.28 13.00 12.91
CA PHE A 22 3.22 13.04 11.44
C PHE A 22 2.00 12.23 11.01
N GLU A 23 0.82 12.81 11.12
CA GLU A 23 -0.40 12.16 10.67
C GLU A 23 -0.32 11.93 9.18
N ARG A 24 -0.23 10.66 8.78
CA ARG A 24 -0.59 10.25 7.43
C ARG A 24 -2.11 10.31 7.35
N ILE A 25 -2.61 11.42 6.94
CA ILE A 25 -4.01 11.54 6.56
C ILE A 25 -4.07 11.29 5.07
N ALA A 26 -4.68 10.18 4.66
CA ALA A 26 -5.23 9.87 3.33
C ALA A 26 -4.43 10.26 2.07
N ASP A 27 -3.32 10.97 2.19
CA ASP A 27 -2.52 11.46 1.07
C ASP A 27 -1.03 11.26 1.35
N THR A 28 -0.39 10.37 0.58
CA THR A 28 1.06 10.17 0.66
C THR A 28 1.86 11.43 0.31
N HIS A 29 1.22 12.42 -0.33
CA HIS A 29 1.79 13.74 -0.58
C HIS A 29 1.87 14.59 0.70
N ALA A 30 1.04 14.33 1.70
CA ALA A 30 1.10 14.99 2.99
C ALA A 30 2.44 14.73 3.72
N ALA A 31 3.14 13.67 3.38
CA ALA A 31 4.49 13.41 3.89
C ALA A 31 5.51 14.52 3.56
N ASP A 32 5.27 15.30 2.52
CA ASP A 32 6.08 16.49 2.19
C ASP A 32 5.55 17.79 2.83
N GLN A 33 4.38 17.75 3.48
CA GLN A 33 3.72 18.89 4.15
C GLN A 33 3.90 18.88 5.67
N VAL A 34 5.04 18.41 6.17
CA VAL A 34 5.33 18.45 7.60
C VAL A 34 5.40 19.91 8.04
N GLU A 35 4.38 20.36 8.77
CA GLU A 35 4.27 21.73 9.26
C GLU A 35 5.35 22.08 10.27
N ASP A 36 5.87 21.09 11.02
CA ASP A 36 6.92 21.29 12.02
C ASP A 36 8.24 20.62 11.63
N LEU A 37 8.85 21.09 10.55
CA LEU A 37 10.17 20.64 10.12
C LEU A 37 11.26 20.90 11.19
N GLU A 38 11.10 21.94 12.04
CA GLU A 38 12.08 22.26 13.08
C GLU A 38 12.08 21.22 14.21
N SER A 39 10.91 20.71 14.59
CA SER A 39 10.84 19.63 15.59
C SER A 39 11.41 18.33 15.05
N LEU A 40 11.17 18.06 13.76
CA LEU A 40 11.72 16.89 13.06
C LEU A 40 13.25 16.92 13.01
N ILE A 41 13.84 18.10 12.76
CA ILE A 41 15.30 18.30 12.69
C ILE A 41 15.96 18.03 14.05
N LYS A 42 15.27 18.36 15.15
CA LYS A 42 15.76 18.14 16.52
C LYS A 42 15.80 16.66 16.89
N ASP A 43 14.89 15.84 16.33
CA ASP A 43 14.86 14.39 16.52
C ASP A 43 15.59 13.69 15.38
N LYS A 44 16.84 13.31 15.62
CA LYS A 44 17.71 12.72 14.61
C LYS A 44 17.19 11.37 14.07
N GLU A 45 16.50 10.59 14.89
CA GLU A 45 15.93 9.30 14.47
C GLU A 45 14.72 9.50 13.55
N LYS A 46 13.79 10.38 13.94
CA LYS A 46 12.64 10.78 13.13
C LYS A 46 13.07 11.42 11.81
N PHE A 47 14.04 12.34 11.87
CA PHE A 47 14.60 12.98 10.67
C PHE A 47 15.19 11.97 9.69
N ASN A 48 16.03 11.04 10.16
CA ASN A 48 16.64 10.04 9.32
C ASN A 48 15.59 9.10 8.72
N TYR A 49 14.60 8.67 9.51
CA TYR A 49 13.49 7.83 9.02
C TYR A 49 12.69 8.57 7.95
N TYR A 50 12.27 9.81 8.22
CA TYR A 50 11.51 10.63 7.28
C TYR A 50 12.27 10.84 5.96
N PHE A 51 13.50 11.34 6.02
CA PHE A 51 14.27 11.63 4.82
C PHE A 51 14.78 10.39 4.08
N SER A 52 14.97 9.28 4.76
CA SER A 52 15.42 8.06 4.10
C SER A 52 14.29 7.31 3.38
N ASN A 53 13.09 7.28 3.92
CA ASN A 53 11.98 6.49 3.40
C ASN A 53 10.89 7.35 2.73
N MET A 54 10.36 8.33 3.45
CA MET A 54 9.18 9.09 3.02
C MET A 54 9.43 9.96 1.77
N LYS A 55 10.66 10.45 1.56
CA LYS A 55 11.00 11.25 0.36
C LYS A 55 10.67 10.58 -0.97
N TYR A 56 10.67 9.25 -1.01
CA TYR A 56 10.34 8.52 -2.23
C TYR A 56 8.84 8.57 -2.55
N TYR A 57 7.99 8.67 -1.54
CA TYR A 57 6.54 8.71 -1.76
C TYR A 57 6.06 10.01 -2.42
N SER A 58 6.85 11.07 -2.37
CA SER A 58 6.53 12.35 -3.06
C SER A 58 6.39 12.23 -4.58
N ILE A 59 6.89 11.15 -5.18
CA ILE A 59 6.78 10.93 -6.63
C ILE A 59 5.72 9.90 -7.01
N THR A 60 4.99 9.32 -6.06
CA THR A 60 4.01 8.25 -6.34
C THR A 60 2.70 8.74 -6.95
N ILE A 61 2.66 9.98 -7.42
CA ILE A 61 1.46 10.68 -7.97
C ILE A 61 0.68 9.79 -8.95
N SER A 62 1.35 9.13 -9.88
CA SER A 62 0.64 8.35 -10.93
C SER A 62 0.12 7.01 -10.42
N SER A 63 0.80 6.34 -9.49
CA SER A 63 0.30 5.11 -8.86
C SER A 63 -0.82 5.39 -7.87
N GLU A 64 -0.72 6.49 -7.10
CA GLU A 64 -1.77 6.96 -6.21
C GLU A 64 -3.02 7.34 -6.99
N LYS A 65 -2.86 8.16 -8.06
CA LYS A 65 -3.99 8.47 -8.94
C LYS A 65 -4.64 7.21 -9.50
N TYR A 66 -3.86 6.21 -9.92
CA TYR A 66 -4.42 4.95 -10.42
C TYR A 66 -5.24 4.21 -9.35
N LYS A 67 -4.77 4.21 -8.10
CA LYS A 67 -5.49 3.65 -6.95
C LYS A 67 -6.81 4.39 -6.70
N HIS A 68 -6.77 5.72 -6.63
CA HIS A 68 -7.97 6.53 -6.42
C HIS A 68 -8.98 6.37 -7.55
N ASP A 69 -8.54 6.45 -8.83
CA ASP A 69 -9.40 6.22 -10.00
C ASP A 69 -10.05 4.81 -9.96
N TRP A 70 -9.34 3.81 -9.41
CA TRP A 70 -9.88 2.46 -9.24
C TRP A 70 -10.95 2.42 -8.14
N LEU A 71 -10.69 3.00 -6.97
CA LEU A 71 -11.65 3.08 -5.86
C LEU A 71 -12.90 3.88 -6.26
N GLU A 72 -12.75 5.04 -6.89
CA GLU A 72 -13.88 5.84 -7.40
C GLU A 72 -14.76 5.04 -8.37
N ARG A 73 -14.17 4.21 -9.22
CA ARG A 73 -14.91 3.39 -10.17
C ARG A 73 -15.70 2.28 -9.51
N ILE A 74 -15.21 1.69 -8.41
CA ILE A 74 -15.86 0.54 -7.75
C ILE A 74 -16.77 0.93 -6.60
N CYS A 75 -16.52 2.04 -5.92
CA CYS A 75 -17.23 2.45 -4.69
C CYS A 75 -18.42 3.38 -4.94
N ASN A 76 -19.02 3.36 -6.14
CA ASN A 76 -20.08 4.28 -6.54
C ASN A 76 -21.51 3.86 -6.11
N HIS A 77 -21.65 2.83 -5.26
CA HIS A 77 -22.92 2.31 -4.76
C HIS A 77 -22.81 1.94 -3.28
N SER A 78 -23.85 2.23 -2.49
CA SER A 78 -23.92 1.98 -1.05
C SER A 78 -23.94 0.49 -0.64
N ASP A 79 -24.27 -0.41 -1.56
CA ASP A 79 -24.34 -1.85 -1.26
C ASP A 79 -23.00 -2.60 -1.46
N ILE A 80 -21.97 -1.88 -1.92
CA ILE A 80 -20.64 -2.46 -2.17
C ILE A 80 -19.92 -2.72 -0.85
N ARG A 81 -19.41 -3.94 -0.68
CA ARG A 81 -18.56 -4.33 0.45
C ARG A 81 -17.12 -4.40 0.03
N VAL A 82 -16.26 -3.63 0.70
CA VAL A 82 -14.83 -3.55 0.43
C VAL A 82 -14.02 -4.04 1.63
N LEU A 83 -13.06 -4.89 1.38
CA LEU A 83 -12.03 -5.28 2.36
C LEU A 83 -10.81 -4.37 2.17
N ASP A 84 -10.40 -3.63 3.21
CA ASP A 84 -9.08 -2.99 3.29
C ASP A 84 -8.12 -3.95 4.00
N PHE A 85 -7.31 -4.69 3.23
CA PHE A 85 -6.43 -5.74 3.72
C PHE A 85 -5.12 -5.15 4.25
N ALA A 86 -4.79 -5.43 5.51
CA ALA A 86 -3.68 -4.83 6.25
C ALA A 86 -3.76 -3.29 6.21
N CYS A 87 -4.87 -2.78 6.71
CA CYS A 87 -5.34 -1.41 6.54
C CYS A 87 -4.45 -0.33 7.18
N GLY A 88 -3.54 -0.69 8.06
CA GLY A 88 -2.68 0.26 8.75
C GLY A 88 -3.49 1.29 9.55
N ASN A 89 -3.40 2.57 9.15
CA ASN A 89 -4.17 3.65 9.76
C ASN A 89 -5.52 3.91 9.04
N GLY A 90 -5.91 3.04 8.10
CA GLY A 90 -7.22 3.05 7.44
C GLY A 90 -7.35 3.95 6.22
N GLU A 91 -6.25 4.47 5.65
CA GLU A 91 -6.31 5.47 4.59
C GLU A 91 -7.17 5.03 3.38
N ASN A 92 -6.97 3.81 2.89
CA ASN A 92 -7.73 3.32 1.72
C ASN A 92 -9.18 3.01 2.07
N GLY A 93 -9.42 2.38 3.23
CA GLY A 93 -10.76 2.06 3.70
C GLY A 93 -11.60 3.32 3.95
N ILE A 94 -11.04 4.33 4.61
CA ILE A 94 -11.68 5.63 4.85
C ILE A 94 -12.02 6.30 3.52
N TYR A 95 -11.10 6.29 2.55
CA TYR A 95 -11.36 6.86 1.24
C TYR A 95 -12.51 6.10 0.52
N ALA A 96 -12.49 4.76 0.52
CA ALA A 96 -13.58 3.97 -0.05
C ALA A 96 -14.94 4.24 0.63
N ALA A 97 -14.94 4.37 1.96
CA ALA A 97 -16.14 4.69 2.73
C ALA A 97 -16.66 6.10 2.42
N SER A 98 -15.79 7.09 2.22
CA SER A 98 -16.17 8.45 1.82
C SER A 98 -16.83 8.51 0.42
N LEU A 99 -16.57 7.49 -0.41
CA LEU A 99 -17.24 7.30 -1.71
C LEU A 99 -18.57 6.53 -1.60
N GLY A 100 -18.95 6.07 -0.40
CA GLY A 100 -20.21 5.42 -0.12
C GLY A 100 -20.18 3.90 0.03
N ALA A 101 -19.00 3.25 -0.03
CA ALA A 101 -18.87 1.82 0.19
C ALA A 101 -18.99 1.44 1.67
N ASN A 102 -19.43 0.20 1.96
CA ASN A 102 -19.31 -0.41 3.27
C ASN A 102 -17.95 -1.10 3.39
N VAL A 103 -17.13 -0.70 4.35
CA VAL A 103 -15.73 -1.11 4.47
C VAL A 103 -15.47 -1.86 5.76
N ASP A 104 -14.87 -3.03 5.63
CA ASP A 104 -14.20 -3.71 6.72
C ASP A 104 -12.68 -3.64 6.47
N GLY A 105 -11.93 -2.98 7.37
CA GLY A 105 -10.47 -3.00 7.34
C GLY A 105 -9.92 -3.97 8.37
N ILE A 106 -8.88 -4.71 8.01
CA ILE A 106 -8.19 -5.63 8.93
C ILE A 106 -6.71 -5.29 9.01
N ASP A 107 -6.15 -5.38 10.19
CA ASP A 107 -4.71 -5.31 10.42
C ASP A 107 -4.34 -6.20 11.63
N ILE A 108 -3.13 -6.73 11.63
CA ILE A 108 -2.63 -7.53 12.75
C ILE A 108 -2.15 -6.64 13.92
N SER A 109 -1.92 -5.35 13.67
CA SER A 109 -1.43 -4.38 14.66
C SER A 109 -2.60 -3.70 15.38
N PRO A 110 -2.75 -3.90 16.71
CA PRO A 110 -3.78 -3.22 17.50
C PRO A 110 -3.69 -1.69 17.41
N GLU A 111 -2.47 -1.14 17.38
CA GLU A 111 -2.25 0.32 17.27
C GLU A 111 -2.73 0.83 15.91
N GLY A 112 -2.51 0.05 14.82
CA GLY A 112 -3.02 0.40 13.50
C GLY A 112 -4.53 0.48 13.47
N VAL A 113 -5.18 -0.55 13.98
CA VAL A 113 -6.64 -0.64 14.08
C VAL A 113 -7.24 0.49 14.91
N ASN A 114 -6.63 0.81 16.05
CA ASN A 114 -7.08 1.93 16.89
C ASN A 114 -6.98 3.26 16.14
N ASN A 115 -5.84 3.54 15.51
CA ASN A 115 -5.65 4.75 14.71
C ASN A 115 -6.64 4.82 13.54
N ALA A 116 -6.88 3.71 12.84
CA ALA A 116 -7.84 3.64 11.75
C ALA A 116 -9.27 3.98 12.20
N ASN A 117 -9.71 3.43 13.33
CA ASN A 117 -11.03 3.74 13.90
C ASN A 117 -11.14 5.20 14.38
N GLU A 118 -10.07 5.78 14.94
CA GLU A 118 -10.03 7.21 15.28
C GLU A 118 -10.08 8.10 14.03
N ASN A 119 -9.34 7.73 13.00
CA ASN A 119 -9.37 8.43 11.72
C ASN A 119 -10.75 8.33 11.06
N ALA A 120 -11.42 7.17 11.07
CA ALA A 120 -12.78 7.02 10.55
C ALA A 120 -13.77 7.97 11.24
N LYS A 121 -13.62 8.19 12.56
CA LYS A 121 -14.41 9.20 13.31
C LYS A 121 -14.10 10.62 12.87
N LYS A 122 -12.81 10.95 12.71
CA LYS A 122 -12.37 12.30 12.26
C LYS A 122 -12.89 12.64 10.86
N PHE A 123 -12.99 11.65 9.99
CA PHE A 123 -13.51 11.81 8.62
C PHE A 123 -15.02 11.56 8.50
N GLU A 124 -15.72 11.36 9.62
CA GLU A 124 -17.17 11.17 9.68
C GLU A 124 -17.70 10.00 8.82
N VAL A 125 -16.91 8.90 8.73
CA VAL A 125 -17.30 7.69 7.96
C VAL A 125 -17.47 6.44 8.82
N SER A 126 -17.53 6.58 10.15
CA SER A 126 -17.59 5.45 11.09
C SER A 126 -18.86 4.59 10.94
N ASP A 127 -19.92 5.13 10.31
CA ASP A 127 -21.19 4.41 10.14
C ASP A 127 -21.09 3.29 9.08
N ASN A 128 -20.18 3.47 8.10
CA ASN A 128 -19.98 2.52 7.01
C ASN A 128 -18.53 2.06 6.87
N CYS A 129 -17.70 2.32 7.88
CA CYS A 129 -16.30 1.91 7.90
C CYS A 129 -15.88 1.45 9.29
N LYS A 130 -15.41 0.20 9.41
CA LYS A 130 -14.90 -0.34 10.68
C LYS A 130 -13.58 -1.05 10.46
N PHE A 131 -12.71 -0.98 11.48
CA PHE A 131 -11.40 -1.62 11.46
C PHE A 131 -11.28 -2.60 12.63
N ILE A 132 -10.72 -3.80 12.35
CA ILE A 132 -10.72 -4.93 13.28
C ILE A 132 -9.32 -5.55 13.30
N GLU A 133 -8.82 -5.89 14.50
CA GLU A 133 -7.62 -6.70 14.64
C GLU A 133 -7.89 -8.11 14.12
N MET A 134 -7.19 -8.49 13.04
CA MET A 134 -7.36 -9.79 12.41
C MET A 134 -6.11 -10.20 11.64
N ASP A 135 -5.81 -11.50 11.65
CA ASP A 135 -4.76 -12.11 10.85
C ASP A 135 -5.24 -12.31 9.40
N GLY A 136 -4.65 -11.59 8.45
CA GLY A 136 -4.99 -11.70 7.03
C GLY A 136 -4.65 -13.06 6.39
N GLU A 137 -3.85 -13.90 7.07
CA GLU A 137 -3.55 -15.26 6.64
C GLU A 137 -4.59 -16.30 7.15
N ASN A 138 -5.52 -15.88 8.01
CA ASN A 138 -6.58 -16.72 8.58
C ASN A 138 -7.78 -15.86 8.99
N MET A 139 -8.51 -15.35 7.99
CA MET A 139 -9.64 -14.45 8.22
C MET A 139 -10.88 -15.19 8.69
N THR A 140 -11.64 -14.56 9.61
CA THR A 140 -12.88 -15.13 10.17
C THR A 140 -14.12 -14.80 9.33
N TYR A 141 -13.99 -14.11 8.22
CA TYR A 141 -15.10 -13.84 7.30
C TYR A 141 -15.57 -15.09 6.58
N GLU A 142 -16.83 -15.10 6.23
CA GLU A 142 -17.41 -16.15 5.40
C GLU A 142 -16.90 -16.09 3.96
N ASP A 143 -17.05 -17.20 3.23
CA ASP A 143 -16.76 -17.25 1.80
C ASP A 143 -17.66 -16.27 1.03
N ASN A 144 -17.11 -15.64 -0.01
CA ASN A 144 -17.87 -14.74 -0.89
C ASN A 144 -18.51 -13.54 -0.18
N HIS A 145 -17.85 -12.99 0.80
CA HIS A 145 -18.34 -11.88 1.63
C HIS A 145 -18.17 -10.51 0.94
N PHE A 146 -17.01 -10.26 0.30
CA PHE A 146 -16.64 -8.96 -0.27
C PHE A 146 -16.81 -8.89 -1.79
N ASP A 147 -17.24 -7.72 -2.27
CA ASP A 147 -17.26 -7.41 -3.70
C ASP A 147 -15.87 -7.04 -4.20
N TYR A 148 -15.13 -6.27 -3.38
CA TYR A 148 -13.79 -5.80 -3.70
C TYR A 148 -12.87 -5.90 -2.51
N ALA A 149 -11.55 -5.92 -2.80
CA ALA A 149 -10.51 -5.76 -1.79
C ALA A 149 -9.44 -4.80 -2.29
N ILE A 150 -8.80 -4.11 -1.38
CA ILE A 150 -7.62 -3.28 -1.65
C ILE A 150 -6.52 -3.63 -0.65
N GLU A 151 -5.29 -3.55 -1.12
CA GLU A 151 -4.09 -3.72 -0.32
C GLU A 151 -3.02 -2.74 -0.81
N TYR A 152 -2.22 -2.19 0.12
CA TYR A 152 -1.15 -1.26 -0.20
C TYR A 152 0.11 -1.57 0.63
N GLY A 153 1.08 -2.21 0.00
CA GLY A 153 2.41 -2.45 0.57
C GLY A 153 2.42 -3.42 1.75
N ALA A 154 1.57 -4.44 1.75
CA ALA A 154 1.43 -5.37 2.84
C ALA A 154 1.65 -6.84 2.47
N LEU A 155 1.52 -7.22 1.19
CA LEU A 155 1.69 -8.62 0.78
C LEU A 155 3.10 -9.16 0.99
N HIS A 156 4.10 -8.30 1.08
CA HIS A 156 5.46 -8.72 1.39
C HIS A 156 5.73 -8.91 2.89
N HIS A 157 4.78 -8.55 3.77
CA HIS A 157 4.85 -8.80 5.21
C HIS A 157 4.18 -10.12 5.63
N VAL A 158 3.41 -10.75 4.73
CA VAL A 158 2.63 -11.96 5.00
C VAL A 158 3.15 -13.18 4.21
N ASP A 159 2.70 -14.37 4.59
CA ASP A 159 2.81 -15.55 3.72
C ASP A 159 1.89 -15.35 2.53
N LEU A 160 2.49 -15.06 1.37
CA LEU A 160 1.76 -14.67 0.16
C LEU A 160 0.74 -15.75 -0.29
N GLU A 161 1.08 -17.05 -0.15
CA GLU A 161 0.17 -18.11 -0.56
C GLU A 161 -1.04 -18.22 0.39
N LYS A 162 -0.81 -18.10 1.71
CA LYS A 162 -1.90 -18.12 2.70
C LYS A 162 -2.81 -16.90 2.52
N ALA A 163 -2.22 -15.70 2.39
CA ALA A 163 -2.99 -14.48 2.21
C ALA A 163 -3.82 -14.52 0.91
N LEU A 164 -3.23 -14.93 -0.22
CA LEU A 164 -3.96 -15.03 -1.49
C LEU A 164 -5.07 -16.10 -1.46
N LYS A 165 -4.87 -17.21 -0.74
CA LYS A 165 -5.90 -18.21 -0.51
C LYS A 165 -7.10 -17.61 0.23
N GLU A 166 -6.86 -16.92 1.33
CA GLU A 166 -7.91 -16.26 2.11
C GLU A 166 -8.61 -15.16 1.31
N LEU A 167 -7.85 -14.29 0.62
CA LEU A 167 -8.39 -13.25 -0.24
C LEU A 167 -9.27 -13.84 -1.36
N SER A 168 -8.84 -14.95 -1.99
CA SER A 168 -9.67 -15.60 -3.00
C SER A 168 -10.93 -16.22 -2.40
N ARG A 169 -10.88 -16.71 -1.15
CA ARG A 169 -12.02 -17.30 -0.46
C ARG A 169 -13.08 -16.26 -0.11
N VAL A 170 -12.67 -15.15 0.51
CA VAL A 170 -13.59 -14.12 1.00
C VAL A 170 -14.16 -13.22 -0.10
N LEU A 171 -13.50 -13.10 -1.24
CA LEU A 171 -14.04 -12.36 -2.38
C LEU A 171 -15.15 -13.14 -3.08
N LYS A 172 -16.21 -12.46 -3.53
CA LYS A 172 -17.28 -13.03 -4.35
C LYS A 172 -16.73 -13.55 -5.69
N PRO A 173 -17.43 -14.46 -6.40
CA PRO A 173 -16.95 -15.04 -7.67
C PRO A 173 -16.55 -14.02 -8.75
N ASN A 174 -17.23 -12.88 -8.79
CA ASN A 174 -16.91 -11.75 -9.67
C ASN A 174 -16.11 -10.65 -8.98
N GLY A 175 -15.69 -10.90 -7.75
CA GLY A 175 -14.93 -9.96 -6.93
C GLY A 175 -13.58 -9.62 -7.55
N LYS A 176 -13.08 -8.42 -7.21
CA LYS A 176 -11.80 -7.93 -7.67
C LYS A 176 -10.99 -7.39 -6.50
N MET A 177 -9.68 -7.43 -6.68
CA MET A 177 -8.75 -6.84 -5.73
C MET A 177 -7.73 -5.98 -6.46
N LEU A 178 -7.35 -4.86 -5.87
CA LEU A 178 -6.19 -4.09 -6.26
C LEU A 178 -5.08 -4.26 -5.23
N CYS A 179 -3.93 -4.77 -5.67
CA CYS A 179 -2.71 -4.86 -4.87
C CYS A 179 -1.72 -3.80 -5.36
N ILE A 180 -1.07 -3.09 -4.45
CA ILE A 180 -0.07 -2.06 -4.79
C ILE A 180 1.21 -2.34 -4.00
N GLU A 181 2.25 -2.77 -4.69
CA GLU A 181 3.46 -3.29 -4.08
C GLU A 181 4.74 -2.70 -4.67
N ALA A 182 5.73 -2.53 -3.83
CA ALA A 182 7.06 -2.14 -4.25
C ALA A 182 7.84 -3.33 -4.80
N LEU A 183 8.40 -3.21 -6.01
CA LEU A 183 9.16 -4.27 -6.65
C LEU A 183 10.61 -4.34 -6.17
N ARG A 184 11.18 -5.56 -6.17
CA ARG A 184 12.58 -5.81 -5.80
C ARG A 184 13.58 -5.56 -6.92
N HIS A 185 13.14 -5.53 -8.19
CA HIS A 185 14.05 -5.51 -9.34
C HIS A 185 14.61 -4.14 -9.70
N ASN A 186 14.08 -3.04 -9.15
CA ASN A 186 14.60 -1.70 -9.42
C ASN A 186 15.99 -1.52 -8.79
N PRO A 187 17.06 -1.26 -9.59
CA PRO A 187 18.43 -1.23 -9.07
C PRO A 187 18.69 -0.07 -8.11
N LEU A 188 18.05 1.09 -8.32
CA LEU A 188 18.20 2.26 -7.43
C LEU A 188 17.54 1.99 -6.07
N ILE A 189 16.32 1.46 -6.08
CA ILE A 189 15.60 1.10 -4.85
C ILE A 189 16.30 -0.06 -4.15
N HIS A 190 16.82 -1.04 -4.89
CA HIS A 190 17.59 -2.13 -4.29
C HIS A 190 18.86 -1.63 -3.61
N ALA A 191 19.63 -0.74 -4.25
CA ALA A 191 20.80 -0.12 -3.64
C ALA A 191 20.45 0.70 -2.39
N TYR A 192 19.31 1.41 -2.41
CA TYR A 192 18.79 2.13 -1.26
C TYR A 192 18.45 1.17 -0.10
N ARG A 193 17.71 0.08 -0.39
CA ARG A 193 17.34 -0.93 0.62
C ARG A 193 18.56 -1.55 1.30
N LYS A 194 19.60 -1.86 0.55
CA LYS A 194 20.88 -2.36 1.10
C LYS A 194 21.56 -1.40 2.07
N ARG A 195 21.37 -0.08 1.89
CA ARG A 195 21.95 0.95 2.77
C ARG A 195 21.10 1.25 4.00
N THR A 196 19.86 0.78 4.03
CA THR A 196 18.87 1.06 5.08
C THR A 196 18.19 -0.21 5.62
N PRO A 197 18.98 -1.25 6.06
CA PRO A 197 18.40 -2.50 6.54
C PRO A 197 17.57 -2.32 7.82
N HIS A 198 17.93 -1.36 8.66
CA HIS A 198 17.26 -1.05 9.94
C HIS A 198 15.81 -0.54 9.79
N LEU A 199 15.39 -0.20 8.57
CA LEU A 199 14.01 0.26 8.29
C LEU A 199 13.05 -0.90 7.98
N ARG A 200 13.51 -2.16 8.06
CA ARG A 200 12.76 -3.34 7.61
C ARG A 200 12.95 -4.51 8.54
N THR A 201 11.97 -5.40 8.57
CA THR A 201 12.15 -6.72 9.19
C THR A 201 13.00 -7.63 8.29
N GLU A 202 13.59 -8.68 8.86
CA GLU A 202 14.33 -9.69 8.08
C GLU A 202 13.39 -10.37 7.07
N TRP A 203 12.16 -10.67 7.49
CA TRP A 203 11.13 -11.26 6.64
C TRP A 203 10.82 -10.39 5.43
N GLU A 204 10.56 -9.09 5.64
CA GLU A 204 10.28 -8.14 4.56
C GLU A 204 11.38 -8.13 3.50
N VAL A 205 12.66 -8.09 3.93
CA VAL A 205 13.81 -8.02 3.01
C VAL A 205 13.84 -9.21 2.06
N GLU A 206 13.50 -10.41 2.54
CA GLU A 206 13.51 -11.65 1.75
C GLU A 206 12.26 -11.81 0.87
N HIS A 207 11.12 -11.22 1.29
CA HIS A 207 9.81 -11.45 0.69
C HIS A 207 9.29 -10.27 -0.16
N ILE A 208 10.10 -9.23 -0.38
CA ILE A 208 9.73 -8.14 -1.32
C ILE A 208 9.33 -8.74 -2.67
N LEU A 209 8.15 -8.38 -3.15
CA LEU A 209 7.58 -8.98 -4.34
C LEU A 209 8.42 -8.72 -5.60
N GLY A 210 8.46 -9.73 -6.45
CA GLY A 210 9.02 -9.64 -7.78
C GLY A 210 7.99 -10.01 -8.84
N ILE A 211 8.36 -9.94 -10.10
CA ILE A 211 7.47 -10.31 -11.22
C ILE A 211 7.04 -11.79 -11.16
N GLU A 212 7.81 -12.65 -10.50
CA GLU A 212 7.48 -14.05 -10.26
C GLU A 212 6.28 -14.23 -9.33
N SER A 213 5.99 -13.29 -8.44
CA SER A 213 4.80 -13.30 -7.57
C SER A 213 3.49 -13.34 -8.37
N LEU A 214 3.51 -12.82 -9.61
CA LEU A 214 2.37 -12.93 -10.52
C LEU A 214 2.00 -14.38 -10.84
N LYS A 215 2.96 -15.33 -10.81
CA LYS A 215 2.68 -16.74 -10.99
C LYS A 215 1.94 -17.31 -9.78
N THR A 216 2.30 -16.89 -8.58
CA THR A 216 1.60 -17.27 -7.35
C THR A 216 0.18 -16.72 -7.35
N MET A 217 0.00 -15.44 -7.71
CA MET A 217 -1.32 -14.82 -7.83
C MET A 217 -2.24 -15.58 -8.82
N LYS A 218 -1.70 -16.08 -9.92
CA LYS A 218 -2.45 -16.90 -10.90
C LYS A 218 -2.92 -18.25 -10.39
N LYS A 219 -2.39 -18.76 -9.26
CA LYS A 219 -2.91 -19.98 -8.62
C LYS A 219 -4.29 -19.71 -7.99
N TYR A 220 -4.57 -18.48 -7.56
CA TYR A 220 -5.75 -18.10 -6.80
C TYR A 220 -6.73 -17.20 -7.58
N PHE A 221 -6.28 -16.59 -8.69
CA PHE A 221 -7.12 -15.71 -9.51
C PHE A 221 -6.98 -16.09 -10.99
N HIS A 222 -8.09 -16.08 -11.74
CA HIS A 222 -8.07 -16.34 -13.17
C HIS A 222 -7.45 -15.20 -13.98
N GLU A 223 -7.67 -13.97 -13.54
CA GLU A 223 -7.17 -12.77 -14.22
C GLU A 223 -6.19 -12.03 -13.29
N VAL A 224 -4.99 -11.77 -13.79
CA VAL A 224 -3.89 -11.09 -13.08
C VAL A 224 -3.33 -10.04 -14.02
N ASN A 225 -3.67 -8.77 -13.79
CA ASN A 225 -3.39 -7.65 -14.67
C ASN A 225 -2.42 -6.66 -14.01
N PRO A 226 -1.09 -6.84 -14.17
CA PRO A 226 -0.11 -5.93 -13.59
C PRO A 226 0.03 -4.64 -14.40
N LYS A 227 0.24 -3.53 -13.69
CA LYS A 227 0.65 -2.23 -14.22
C LYS A 227 1.84 -1.72 -13.41
N PHE A 228 2.81 -1.12 -14.08
CA PHE A 228 4.07 -0.73 -13.46
C PHE A 228 4.25 0.78 -13.49
N PHE A 229 4.92 1.32 -12.44
CA PHE A 229 5.09 2.74 -12.23
C PHE A 229 6.49 3.09 -11.76
N HIS A 230 6.92 4.32 -12.00
CA HIS A 230 8.08 4.95 -11.38
C HIS A 230 9.41 4.27 -11.70
N LEU A 231 9.86 4.41 -12.95
CA LEU A 231 11.22 4.07 -13.38
C LEU A 231 12.02 5.35 -13.63
N PHE A 232 11.60 6.17 -14.58
CA PHE A 232 12.29 7.42 -14.92
C PHE A 232 11.95 8.54 -13.93
N SER A 233 10.72 8.60 -13.44
CA SER A 233 10.30 9.59 -12.44
C SER A 233 11.06 9.49 -11.12
N LEU A 234 11.67 8.33 -10.78
CA LEU A 234 12.52 8.17 -9.60
C LEU A 234 13.71 9.16 -9.55
N VAL A 235 14.23 9.61 -10.69
CA VAL A 235 15.34 10.55 -10.73
C VAL A 235 14.95 11.92 -10.16
N LEU A 236 13.64 12.21 -10.04
CA LEU A 236 13.14 13.47 -9.49
C LEU A 236 13.08 13.51 -7.96
N VAL A 237 13.30 12.41 -7.27
CA VAL A 237 13.28 12.37 -5.78
C VAL A 237 14.14 13.47 -5.15
N PRO A 238 15.40 13.74 -5.60
CA PRO A 238 16.19 14.85 -5.06
C PRO A 238 15.62 16.24 -5.37
N PHE A 239 14.84 16.36 -6.44
CA PHE A 239 14.30 17.64 -6.94
C PHE A 239 12.85 17.90 -6.52
N ARG A 240 12.22 17.01 -5.70
CA ARG A 240 10.80 17.02 -5.36
C ARG A 240 10.28 18.34 -4.76
N LYS A 241 11.15 19.09 -4.08
CA LYS A 241 10.84 20.40 -3.46
C LYS A 241 11.33 21.61 -4.28
N THR A 242 11.69 21.40 -5.56
CA THR A 242 12.20 22.47 -6.41
C THR A 242 11.22 22.78 -7.56
N PHE A 243 11.38 23.94 -8.17
CA PHE A 243 10.59 24.36 -9.33
C PHE A 243 10.78 23.43 -10.56
N ILE A 244 11.81 22.62 -10.57
CA ILE A 244 12.11 21.67 -11.66
C ILE A 244 11.10 20.52 -11.64
N PHE A 245 10.64 20.11 -10.45
CA PHE A 245 9.77 18.95 -10.29
C PHE A 245 8.47 19.04 -11.13
N PRO A 246 7.62 20.09 -11.00
CA PRO A 246 6.37 20.18 -11.75
C PRO A 246 6.59 20.28 -13.26
N ILE A 247 7.76 20.71 -13.73
CA ILE A 247 8.10 20.81 -15.15
C ILE A 247 8.49 19.44 -15.72
N LEU A 248 9.38 18.72 -15.01
CA LEU A 248 9.91 17.46 -15.52
C LEU A 248 9.05 16.25 -15.19
N TYR A 249 8.26 16.29 -14.12
CA TYR A 249 7.45 15.14 -13.71
C TYR A 249 6.48 14.66 -14.81
N PRO A 250 5.70 15.51 -15.49
CA PRO A 250 4.82 15.07 -16.57
C PRO A 250 5.57 14.37 -17.70
N ILE A 251 6.76 14.85 -18.04
CA ILE A 251 7.60 14.30 -19.12
C ILE A 251 8.09 12.90 -18.73
N LEU A 252 8.69 12.78 -17.55
CA LEU A 252 9.22 11.49 -17.08
C LEU A 252 8.11 10.48 -16.78
N ASN A 253 6.97 10.94 -16.30
CA ASN A 253 5.79 10.09 -16.11
C ASN A 253 5.20 9.62 -17.47
N PHE A 254 5.28 10.43 -18.51
CA PHE A 254 4.92 9.98 -19.86
C PHE A 254 5.88 8.89 -20.38
N LEU A 255 7.19 9.05 -20.14
CA LEU A 255 8.18 8.01 -20.47
C LEU A 255 7.93 6.74 -19.64
N ASP A 256 7.61 6.87 -18.35
CA ASP A 256 7.22 5.73 -17.52
C ASP A 256 6.05 4.97 -18.14
N LYS A 257 4.97 5.66 -18.51
CA LYS A 257 3.81 5.02 -19.16
C LYS A 257 4.15 4.31 -20.46
N LEU A 258 5.03 4.90 -21.26
CA LEU A 258 5.42 4.33 -22.55
C LEU A 258 6.27 3.08 -22.37
N PHE A 259 7.32 3.14 -21.58
CA PHE A 259 8.29 2.05 -21.44
C PHE A 259 7.81 0.95 -20.50
N LEU A 260 7.14 1.28 -19.40
CA LEU A 260 6.67 0.31 -18.42
C LEU A 260 5.45 -0.50 -18.90
N SER A 261 4.84 -0.13 -20.03
CA SER A 261 3.84 -0.98 -20.72
C SER A 261 4.43 -2.30 -21.22
N ASN A 262 5.74 -2.32 -21.50
CA ASN A 262 6.47 -3.52 -21.84
C ASN A 262 6.83 -4.31 -20.57
N LYS A 263 6.37 -5.56 -20.42
CA LYS A 263 6.57 -6.40 -19.24
C LYS A 263 8.04 -6.68 -18.91
N PHE A 264 8.93 -6.71 -19.90
CA PHE A 264 10.36 -6.90 -19.68
C PHE A 264 11.02 -5.68 -19.03
N ILE A 265 10.56 -4.48 -19.36
CA ILE A 265 11.01 -3.22 -18.76
C ILE A 265 10.23 -2.96 -17.48
N GLY A 266 8.94 -3.28 -17.45
CA GLY A 266 8.04 -3.06 -16.34
C GLY A 266 8.53 -3.59 -15.00
N LYS A 267 9.24 -4.74 -14.99
CA LYS A 267 9.83 -5.28 -13.76
C LYS A 267 10.82 -4.34 -13.06
N TYR A 268 11.38 -3.36 -13.76
CA TYR A 268 12.29 -2.36 -13.19
C TYR A 268 11.57 -1.12 -12.67
N GLY A 269 10.24 -1.00 -12.84
CA GLY A 269 9.45 -0.02 -12.12
C GLY A 269 9.63 -0.18 -10.61
N TRP A 270 9.44 0.89 -9.87
CA TRP A 270 9.49 0.80 -8.40
C TRP A 270 8.21 0.19 -7.84
N ILE A 271 7.05 0.60 -8.35
CA ILE A 271 5.73 0.13 -7.89
C ILE A 271 5.06 -0.70 -8.97
N MET A 272 4.45 -1.80 -8.55
CA MET A 272 3.54 -2.62 -9.33
C MET A 272 2.15 -2.56 -8.71
N SER A 273 1.15 -2.15 -9.47
CA SER A 273 -0.26 -2.34 -9.13
C SER A 273 -0.79 -3.54 -9.89
N VAL A 274 -1.45 -4.46 -9.20
CA VAL A 274 -2.02 -5.66 -9.84
C VAL A 274 -3.51 -5.71 -9.57
N GLU A 275 -4.33 -5.61 -10.62
CA GLU A 275 -5.75 -5.94 -10.50
C GLU A 275 -5.91 -7.45 -10.64
N LEU A 276 -6.41 -8.09 -9.58
CA LEU A 276 -6.77 -9.50 -9.51
C LEU A 276 -8.27 -9.63 -9.66
N SER A 277 -8.76 -10.56 -10.50
CA SER A 277 -10.19 -10.78 -10.67
C SER A 277 -10.52 -12.24 -10.93
N LYS A 278 -11.80 -12.57 -10.71
CA LYS A 278 -12.32 -13.94 -10.83
C LYS A 278 -11.54 -14.91 -9.91
N PRO A 279 -11.72 -14.78 -8.57
CA PRO A 279 -11.05 -15.66 -7.63
C PRO A 279 -11.36 -17.13 -7.93
N ARG A 280 -10.37 -17.99 -7.76
CA ARG A 280 -10.52 -19.46 -7.90
C ARG A 280 -11.07 -20.01 -6.59
N LYS A 281 -12.18 -20.72 -6.66
CA LYS A 281 -12.87 -21.33 -5.50
C LYS A 281 -12.44 -22.78 -5.33
#